data_7818f4e2251d45ae5e6b99ae0baa3c6b
#
_entry.id   7818f4e2251d45ae5e6b99ae0baa3c6b
#
_cell.length_a   1.000
_cell.length_b   1.000
_cell.length_c   1.000
_cell.angle_alpha   90.00
_cell.angle_beta   90.00
_cell.angle_gamma   90.00
#
_symmetry.space_group_name_H-M   'P 1'
#
loop_
_entity.id
_entity.type
_entity.pdbx_description
1 polymer ?
#
loop_
_entity_poly.entity_id
_entity_poly.type
_entity_poly.pdbx_seq_one_letter_code
_entity_poly.pdbx_strand_id
1 'polypeptide(L)'
;MNGNKIPEATMNTILEATKLAPSSFGLTPYNIIVVEDEETRKKLQPHFYNQPQVGESSALVIFATWNSITDKEVAQFMQEIAEERGVPVESLNDFASYINGSIKNLTAEQLQIWAAKQTYIALGFTLVAAATEEIDATPMEGFKPDAVDEALGLKELGLHSAVAVTLGYRDAANDYLSGAKKVRRASEKLIIRK
;
A
#
# COMPACT_ATOMS: atom_id res chain seq x y z
N MET A 1 13.80 -14.57 3.10
CA MET A 1 14.72 -13.60 2.43
C MET A 1 16.10 -13.72 3.06
N ASN A 2 17.16 -13.11 2.50
CA ASN A 2 18.53 -13.32 2.99
C ASN A 2 19.00 -12.32 4.06
N GLY A 3 18.14 -11.40 4.50
CA GLY A 3 18.43 -10.39 5.53
C GLY A 3 19.25 -9.18 5.07
N ASN A 4 19.72 -9.16 3.82
CA ASN A 4 20.46 -8.01 3.28
C ASN A 4 19.57 -6.76 3.21
N LYS A 5 20.16 -5.62 3.51
CA LYS A 5 19.44 -4.33 3.46
C LYS A 5 19.41 -3.79 2.03
N ILE A 6 18.25 -3.28 1.64
CA ILE A 6 18.07 -2.50 0.41
C ILE A 6 18.75 -1.14 0.63
N PRO A 7 19.58 -0.64 -0.32
CA PRO A 7 20.11 0.72 -0.24
C PRO A 7 18.99 1.77 -0.14
N GLU A 8 19.21 2.81 0.65
CA GLU A 8 18.23 3.89 0.86
C GLU A 8 17.76 4.52 -0.46
N ALA A 9 18.68 4.78 -1.39
CA ALA A 9 18.34 5.34 -2.71
C ALA A 9 17.37 4.44 -3.49
N THR A 10 17.61 3.12 -3.50
CA THR A 10 16.73 2.13 -4.13
C THR A 10 15.37 2.07 -3.46
N MET A 11 15.34 2.06 -2.11
CA MET A 11 14.09 2.10 -1.36
C MET A 11 13.29 3.37 -1.70
N ASN A 12 13.94 4.52 -1.74
CA ASN A 12 13.30 5.79 -2.09
C ASN A 12 12.74 5.77 -3.52
N THR A 13 13.44 5.16 -4.49
CA THR A 13 12.94 4.98 -5.86
C THR A 13 11.63 4.18 -5.86
N ILE A 14 11.59 3.06 -5.11
CA ILE A 14 10.38 2.22 -5.01
C ILE A 14 9.23 2.99 -4.33
N LEU A 15 9.51 3.71 -3.26
CA LEU A 15 8.49 4.48 -2.52
C LEU A 15 7.95 5.65 -3.35
N GLU A 16 8.80 6.36 -4.11
CA GLU A 16 8.34 7.43 -5.02
C GLU A 16 7.46 6.88 -6.15
N ALA A 17 7.83 5.75 -6.74
CA ALA A 17 6.97 5.08 -7.73
C ALA A 17 5.63 4.66 -7.11
N THR A 18 5.63 4.17 -5.87
CA THR A 18 4.43 3.81 -5.12
C THR A 18 3.54 5.02 -4.88
N LYS A 19 4.12 6.16 -4.47
CA LYS A 19 3.42 7.43 -4.23
C LYS A 19 2.73 7.97 -5.48
N LEU A 20 3.31 7.73 -6.66
CA LEU A 20 2.77 8.16 -7.96
C LEU A 20 1.63 7.26 -8.47
N ALA A 21 1.23 6.22 -7.74
CA ALA A 21 0.12 5.38 -8.12
C ALA A 21 -1.19 6.19 -8.20
N PRO A 22 -2.01 6.03 -9.26
CA PRO A 22 -3.30 6.71 -9.35
C PRO A 22 -4.27 6.16 -8.31
N SER A 23 -5.19 7.03 -7.88
CA SER A 23 -6.33 6.63 -7.04
C SER A 23 -7.61 7.26 -7.55
N SER A 24 -8.75 6.77 -7.08
CA SER A 24 -10.06 7.36 -7.42
C SER A 24 -10.08 8.84 -6.98
N PHE A 25 -10.45 9.74 -7.87
CA PHE A 25 -10.37 11.20 -7.74
C PHE A 25 -8.94 11.75 -7.52
N GLY A 26 -7.92 10.93 -7.41
CA GLY A 26 -6.59 11.32 -6.93
C GLY A 26 -6.51 11.48 -5.41
N LEU A 27 -7.54 11.12 -4.65
CA LEU A 27 -7.67 11.41 -3.21
C LEU A 27 -6.65 10.66 -2.34
N THR A 28 -6.13 9.53 -2.80
CA THR A 28 -5.14 8.71 -2.07
C THR A 28 -5.55 8.43 -0.62
N PRO A 29 -6.71 7.75 -0.38
CA PRO A 29 -7.31 7.62 0.96
C PRO A 29 -6.59 6.56 1.82
N TYR A 30 -5.27 6.62 1.87
CA TYR A 30 -4.40 5.69 2.61
C TYR A 30 -3.05 6.33 2.94
N ASN A 31 -2.36 5.72 3.89
CA ASN A 31 -0.97 6.00 4.19
C ASN A 31 -0.11 4.77 3.91
N ILE A 32 1.16 4.99 3.62
CA ILE A 32 2.17 3.95 3.42
C ILE A 32 3.06 3.95 4.66
N ILE A 33 3.04 2.85 5.41
CA ILE A 33 3.83 2.66 6.62
C ILE A 33 5.03 1.78 6.28
N VAL A 34 6.23 2.32 6.41
CA VAL A 34 7.48 1.60 6.11
C VAL A 34 8.16 1.20 7.41
N VAL A 35 8.32 -0.10 7.64
CA VAL A 35 8.96 -0.66 8.83
C VAL A 35 10.30 -1.27 8.44
N GLU A 36 11.38 -0.50 8.63
CA GLU A 36 12.76 -0.91 8.33
C GLU A 36 13.49 -1.43 9.58
N ASP A 37 13.00 -1.09 10.78
CA ASP A 37 13.56 -1.59 12.03
C ASP A 37 13.30 -3.09 12.19
N GLU A 38 14.38 -3.86 12.32
CA GLU A 38 14.33 -5.32 12.39
C GLU A 38 13.60 -5.83 13.63
N GLU A 39 13.79 -5.17 14.77
CA GLU A 39 13.15 -5.56 16.03
C GLU A 39 11.65 -5.33 15.96
N THR A 40 11.21 -4.26 15.33
CA THR A 40 9.79 -3.97 15.08
C THR A 40 9.19 -5.02 14.14
N ARG A 41 9.87 -5.37 13.03
CA ARG A 41 9.39 -6.43 12.14
C ARG A 41 9.28 -7.78 12.84
N LYS A 42 10.26 -8.15 13.67
CA LYS A 42 10.21 -9.39 14.47
C LYS A 42 9.03 -9.40 15.46
N LYS A 43 8.72 -8.25 16.08
CA LYS A 43 7.54 -8.12 16.95
C LYS A 43 6.23 -8.23 16.17
N LEU A 44 6.19 -7.77 14.92
CA LEU A 44 5.01 -7.89 14.06
C LEU A 44 4.84 -9.31 13.49
N GLN A 45 5.91 -10.08 13.32
CA GLN A 45 5.87 -11.40 12.65
C GLN A 45 4.79 -12.36 13.20
N PRO A 46 4.51 -12.47 14.50
CA PRO A 46 3.41 -13.30 15.02
C PRO A 46 2.03 -12.86 14.51
N HIS A 47 1.84 -11.57 14.21
CA HIS A 47 0.60 -11.03 13.65
C HIS A 47 0.45 -11.33 12.14
N PHE A 48 1.53 -11.73 11.49
CA PHE A 48 1.61 -12.22 10.12
C PHE A 48 1.72 -13.75 10.06
N TYR A 49 1.10 -14.46 11.02
CA TYR A 49 1.11 -15.94 11.11
C TYR A 49 2.53 -16.55 11.09
N ASN A 50 3.49 -15.87 11.68
CA ASN A 50 4.91 -16.25 11.74
C ASN A 50 5.58 -16.44 10.36
N GLN A 51 5.09 -15.76 9.33
CA GLN A 51 5.72 -15.80 8.02
C GLN A 51 7.15 -15.25 8.09
N PRO A 52 8.18 -16.06 7.72
CA PRO A 52 9.58 -15.73 7.98
C PRO A 52 10.04 -14.46 7.24
N GLN A 53 9.50 -14.21 6.04
CA GLN A 53 9.86 -13.04 5.26
C GLN A 53 9.56 -11.70 5.96
N VAL A 54 8.68 -11.66 6.95
CA VAL A 54 8.41 -10.45 7.74
C VAL A 54 9.63 -10.04 8.57
N GLY A 55 10.25 -11.00 9.27
CA GLY A 55 11.48 -10.78 10.04
C GLY A 55 12.72 -10.64 9.16
N GLU A 56 12.81 -11.44 8.09
CA GLU A 56 14.01 -11.60 7.25
C GLU A 56 14.13 -10.55 6.12
N SER A 57 13.08 -9.81 5.82
CA SER A 57 13.10 -8.79 4.78
C SER A 57 13.94 -7.56 5.15
N SER A 58 14.27 -6.72 4.18
CA SER A 58 14.86 -5.40 4.43
C SER A 58 13.82 -4.43 4.99
N ALA A 59 12.59 -4.48 4.49
CA ALA A 59 11.49 -3.67 4.94
C ALA A 59 10.15 -4.42 4.83
N LEU A 60 9.22 -4.08 5.72
CA LEU A 60 7.80 -4.39 5.62
C LEU A 60 7.06 -3.09 5.33
N VAL A 61 6.38 -3.03 4.19
CA VAL A 61 5.55 -1.89 3.79
C VAL A 61 4.08 -2.27 3.98
N ILE A 62 3.35 -1.47 4.75
CA ILE A 62 1.93 -1.68 5.06
C ILE A 62 1.15 -0.53 4.45
N PHE A 63 0.11 -0.83 3.70
CA PHE A 63 -0.84 0.14 3.19
C PHE A 63 -2.03 0.19 4.13
N ALA A 64 -2.21 1.33 4.78
CA ALA A 64 -3.26 1.54 5.76
C ALA A 64 -4.27 2.57 5.26
N THR A 65 -5.53 2.20 5.16
CA THR A 65 -6.63 3.06 4.73
C THR A 65 -7.03 4.04 5.83
N TRP A 66 -7.57 5.19 5.45
CA TRP A 66 -8.22 6.09 6.39
C TRP A 66 -9.51 5.48 6.92
N ASN A 67 -9.73 5.55 8.22
CA ASN A 67 -10.94 5.02 8.88
C ASN A 67 -12.21 5.79 8.50
N SER A 68 -12.06 7.07 8.15
CA SER A 68 -13.15 7.92 7.70
C SER A 68 -12.67 8.90 6.65
N ILE A 69 -13.56 9.29 5.76
CA ILE A 69 -13.33 10.35 4.77
C ILE A 69 -14.53 11.29 4.86
N THR A 70 -14.27 12.50 5.29
CA THR A 70 -15.27 13.55 5.51
C THR A 70 -14.98 14.76 4.61
N ASP A 71 -15.84 15.76 4.67
CA ASP A 71 -15.62 17.04 3.98
C ASP A 71 -14.27 17.68 4.36
N LYS A 72 -13.73 17.37 5.55
CA LYS A 72 -12.44 17.88 6.02
C LYS A 72 -11.27 17.30 5.20
N GLU A 73 -11.22 16.00 5.00
CA GLU A 73 -10.16 15.34 4.22
C GLU A 73 -10.24 15.76 2.75
N VAL A 74 -11.45 15.94 2.21
CA VAL A 74 -11.65 16.45 0.84
C VAL A 74 -11.20 17.91 0.74
N ALA A 75 -11.52 18.76 1.72
CA ALA A 75 -11.08 20.17 1.74
C ALA A 75 -9.56 20.28 1.83
N GLN A 76 -8.91 19.44 2.66
CA GLN A 76 -7.45 19.38 2.73
C GLN A 76 -6.84 18.99 1.38
N PHE A 77 -7.39 18.00 0.70
CA PHE A 77 -6.93 17.58 -0.63
C PHE A 77 -7.11 18.71 -1.66
N MET A 78 -8.19 19.49 -1.61
CA MET A 78 -8.34 20.66 -2.49
C MET A 78 -7.26 21.71 -2.21
N GLN A 79 -6.89 21.92 -0.96
CA GLN A 79 -5.81 22.83 -0.60
C GLN A 79 -4.47 22.35 -1.17
N GLU A 80 -4.16 21.07 -1.04
CA GLU A 80 -2.93 20.46 -1.60
C GLU A 80 -2.88 20.61 -3.13
N ILE A 81 -4.00 20.40 -3.84
CA ILE A 81 -4.08 20.63 -5.30
C ILE A 81 -3.86 22.10 -5.63
N ALA A 82 -4.49 23.01 -4.88
CA ALA A 82 -4.38 24.46 -5.13
C ALA A 82 -2.95 24.95 -4.97
N GLU A 83 -2.27 24.52 -3.91
CA GLU A 83 -0.86 24.84 -3.63
C GLU A 83 0.07 24.30 -4.71
N GLU A 84 -0.04 23.01 -5.06
CA GLU A 84 0.83 22.37 -6.06
C GLU A 84 0.66 22.96 -7.45
N ARG A 85 -0.57 23.34 -7.82
CA ARG A 85 -0.89 23.87 -9.16
C ARG A 85 -0.85 25.39 -9.23
N GLY A 86 -0.69 26.11 -8.11
CA GLY A 86 -0.70 27.55 -8.06
C GLY A 86 -2.04 28.18 -8.48
N VAL A 87 -3.17 27.55 -8.12
CA VAL A 87 -4.53 28.03 -8.44
C VAL A 87 -5.30 28.38 -7.17
N PRO A 88 -6.29 29.31 -7.24
CA PRO A 88 -7.16 29.57 -6.10
C PRO A 88 -7.95 28.31 -5.69
N VAL A 89 -8.04 28.02 -4.39
CA VAL A 89 -8.74 26.84 -3.86
C VAL A 89 -10.24 26.89 -4.22
N GLU A 90 -10.82 28.07 -4.32
CA GLU A 90 -12.22 28.29 -4.70
C GLU A 90 -12.53 27.74 -6.10
N SER A 91 -11.54 27.70 -7.00
CA SER A 91 -11.69 27.12 -8.34
C SER A 91 -11.93 25.60 -8.33
N LEU A 92 -11.71 24.95 -7.18
CA LEU A 92 -11.89 23.51 -6.97
C LEU A 92 -13.20 23.15 -6.26
N ASN A 93 -14.07 24.12 -5.95
CA ASN A 93 -15.32 23.90 -5.21
C ASN A 93 -16.26 22.88 -5.86
N ASP A 94 -16.38 22.91 -7.18
CA ASP A 94 -17.21 21.94 -7.92
C ASP A 94 -16.62 20.53 -7.82
N PHE A 95 -15.32 20.41 -7.87
CA PHE A 95 -14.64 19.13 -7.73
C PHE A 95 -14.75 18.59 -6.30
N ALA A 96 -14.59 19.44 -5.29
CA ALA A 96 -14.85 19.06 -3.88
C ALA A 96 -16.29 18.57 -3.69
N SER A 97 -17.26 19.30 -4.23
CA SER A 97 -18.68 18.94 -4.17
C SER A 97 -18.97 17.59 -4.84
N TYR A 98 -18.33 17.32 -5.98
CA TYR A 98 -18.46 16.06 -6.71
C TYR A 98 -17.90 14.87 -5.88
N ILE A 99 -16.71 15.02 -5.28
CA ILE A 99 -16.12 13.99 -4.42
C ILE A 99 -17.03 13.73 -3.21
N ASN A 100 -17.41 14.79 -2.47
CA ASN A 100 -18.27 14.68 -1.30
C ASN A 100 -19.61 14.02 -1.64
N GLY A 101 -20.24 14.38 -2.76
CA GLY A 101 -21.47 13.76 -3.24
C GLY A 101 -21.30 12.27 -3.56
N SER A 102 -20.14 11.88 -4.08
CA SER A 102 -19.85 10.49 -4.44
C SER A 102 -19.63 9.58 -3.22
N ILE A 103 -18.96 10.10 -2.17
CA ILE A 103 -18.66 9.30 -0.97
C ILE A 103 -19.77 9.37 0.09
N LYS A 104 -20.56 10.44 0.15
CA LYS A 104 -21.62 10.65 1.15
C LYS A 104 -22.66 9.52 1.19
N ASN A 105 -22.89 8.85 0.08
CA ASN A 105 -23.89 7.79 -0.06
C ASN A 105 -23.32 6.41 0.25
N LEU A 106 -22.02 6.29 0.54
CA LEU A 106 -21.39 5.03 0.91
C LEU A 106 -21.60 4.74 2.39
N THR A 107 -21.90 3.49 2.72
CA THR A 107 -21.80 3.02 4.11
C THR A 107 -20.34 3.01 4.55
N ALA A 108 -20.08 2.96 5.86
CA ALA A 108 -18.71 2.86 6.38
C ALA A 108 -17.96 1.65 5.80
N GLU A 109 -18.62 0.49 5.67
CA GLU A 109 -18.05 -0.70 5.06
C GLU A 109 -17.73 -0.49 3.56
N GLN A 110 -18.65 0.12 2.81
CA GLN A 110 -18.42 0.43 1.40
C GLN A 110 -17.26 1.40 1.20
N LEU A 111 -17.14 2.39 2.10
CA LEU A 111 -16.04 3.35 2.08
C LEU A 111 -14.70 2.65 2.35
N GLN A 112 -14.64 1.75 3.34
CA GLN A 112 -13.44 0.96 3.63
C GLN A 112 -13.04 0.06 2.45
N ILE A 113 -14.00 -0.64 1.84
CA ILE A 113 -13.76 -1.46 0.65
C ILE A 113 -13.25 -0.59 -0.52
N TRP A 114 -13.83 0.59 -0.72
CA TRP A 114 -13.40 1.51 -1.76
C TRP A 114 -11.99 2.03 -1.51
N ALA A 115 -11.66 2.43 -0.28
CA ALA A 115 -10.31 2.87 0.10
C ALA A 115 -9.28 1.74 -0.06
N ALA A 116 -9.62 0.53 0.39
CA ALA A 116 -8.76 -0.65 0.25
C ALA A 116 -8.42 -0.94 -1.22
N LYS A 117 -9.36 -0.80 -2.16
CA LYS A 117 -9.07 -0.98 -3.60
C LYS A 117 -7.98 -0.02 -4.11
N GLN A 118 -7.87 1.18 -3.55
CA GLN A 118 -6.82 2.14 -3.93
C GLN A 118 -5.44 1.67 -3.44
N THR A 119 -5.37 1.02 -2.27
CA THR A 119 -4.10 0.45 -1.77
C THR A 119 -3.57 -0.67 -2.67
N TYR A 120 -4.46 -1.47 -3.29
CA TYR A 120 -4.04 -2.53 -4.23
C TYR A 120 -3.49 -1.98 -5.54
N ILE A 121 -3.95 -0.80 -5.97
CA ILE A 121 -3.33 -0.10 -7.11
C ILE A 121 -1.90 0.30 -6.73
N ALA A 122 -1.71 0.94 -5.58
CA ALA A 122 -0.39 1.34 -5.09
C ALA A 122 0.54 0.13 -4.87
N LEU A 123 0.02 -0.96 -4.29
CA LEU A 123 0.75 -2.22 -4.17
C LEU A 123 1.24 -2.74 -5.54
N GLY A 124 0.39 -2.68 -6.56
CA GLY A 124 0.78 -3.06 -7.93
C GLY A 124 1.96 -2.23 -8.45
N PHE A 125 1.96 -0.93 -8.21
CA PHE A 125 3.08 -0.03 -8.54
C PHE A 125 4.35 -0.40 -7.76
N THR A 126 4.21 -0.67 -6.44
CA THR A 126 5.34 -1.13 -5.60
C THR A 126 5.97 -2.41 -6.16
N LEU A 127 5.15 -3.40 -6.54
CA LEU A 127 5.65 -4.67 -7.08
C LEU A 127 6.41 -4.50 -8.39
N VAL A 128 5.93 -3.62 -9.28
CA VAL A 128 6.59 -3.32 -10.55
C VAL A 128 7.89 -2.56 -10.31
N ALA A 129 7.86 -1.53 -9.45
CA ALA A 129 9.06 -0.75 -9.12
C ALA A 129 10.12 -1.62 -8.46
N ALA A 130 9.75 -2.45 -7.48
CA ALA A 130 10.67 -3.40 -6.85
C ALA A 130 11.31 -4.34 -7.87
N ALA A 131 10.53 -4.88 -8.80
CA ALA A 131 11.05 -5.75 -9.86
C ALA A 131 12.02 -5.02 -10.80
N THR A 132 11.78 -3.72 -11.09
CA THR A 132 12.67 -2.89 -11.91
C THR A 132 14.01 -2.62 -11.21
N GLU A 133 13.99 -2.49 -9.89
CA GLU A 133 15.15 -2.31 -9.02
C GLU A 133 15.82 -3.64 -8.60
N GLU A 134 15.41 -4.77 -9.18
CA GLU A 134 15.88 -6.11 -8.83
C GLU A 134 15.68 -6.49 -7.35
N ILE A 135 14.63 -5.96 -6.74
CA ILE A 135 14.22 -6.25 -5.37
C ILE A 135 13.07 -7.27 -5.38
N ASP A 136 13.24 -8.34 -4.60
CA ASP A 136 12.17 -9.31 -4.38
C ASP A 136 11.08 -8.75 -3.48
N ALA A 137 9.83 -8.99 -3.85
CA ALA A 137 8.66 -8.52 -3.14
C ALA A 137 7.68 -9.66 -2.87
N THR A 138 7.15 -9.73 -1.63
CA THR A 138 6.11 -10.69 -1.26
C THR A 138 4.87 -9.95 -0.75
N PRO A 139 3.82 -9.79 -1.58
CA PRO A 139 2.56 -9.18 -1.13
C PRO A 139 1.81 -10.13 -0.20
N MET A 140 1.14 -9.56 0.81
CA MET A 140 0.51 -10.29 1.89
C MET A 140 -0.85 -9.70 2.28
N GLU A 141 -1.88 -10.54 2.30
CA GLU A 141 -3.14 -10.32 3.01
C GLU A 141 -3.24 -11.20 4.27
N GLY A 142 -2.35 -12.19 4.38
CA GLY A 142 -2.30 -13.13 5.50
C GLY A 142 -1.70 -12.50 6.76
N PHE A 143 -2.46 -11.65 7.44
CA PHE A 143 -2.11 -11.08 8.74
C PHE A 143 -3.37 -10.75 9.56
N LYS A 144 -3.20 -10.28 10.78
CA LYS A 144 -4.26 -9.85 11.70
C LYS A 144 -4.27 -8.32 11.75
N PRO A 145 -5.13 -7.62 10.96
CA PRO A 145 -5.08 -6.16 10.85
C PRO A 145 -5.17 -5.45 12.19
N ASP A 146 -6.14 -5.79 13.05
CA ASP A 146 -6.32 -5.15 14.35
C ASP A 146 -5.09 -5.25 15.26
N ALA A 147 -4.37 -6.36 15.21
CA ALA A 147 -3.17 -6.56 16.01
C ALA A 147 -1.96 -5.80 15.45
N VAL A 148 -1.88 -5.66 14.13
CA VAL A 148 -0.87 -4.82 13.46
C VAL A 148 -1.13 -3.35 13.75
N ASP A 149 -2.39 -2.92 13.66
CA ASP A 149 -2.80 -1.54 13.95
C ASP A 149 -2.48 -1.15 15.39
N GLU A 150 -2.76 -2.05 16.35
CA GLU A 150 -2.43 -1.83 17.76
C GLU A 150 -0.91 -1.76 17.98
N ALA A 151 -0.16 -2.70 17.41
CA ALA A 151 1.29 -2.75 17.57
C ALA A 151 2.03 -1.54 16.98
N LEU A 152 1.45 -0.88 15.96
CA LEU A 152 2.02 0.28 15.28
C LEU A 152 1.32 1.60 15.65
N GLY A 153 0.32 1.60 16.54
CA GLY A 153 -0.41 2.81 16.93
C GLY A 153 -1.21 3.43 15.77
N LEU A 154 -1.69 2.61 14.82
CA LEU A 154 -2.37 3.14 13.63
C LEU A 154 -3.78 3.64 13.96
N LYS A 155 -4.42 3.10 15.00
CA LYS A 155 -5.77 3.51 15.43
C LYS A 155 -5.81 4.96 15.87
N GLU A 156 -4.77 5.42 16.57
CA GLU A 156 -4.61 6.81 17.02
C GLU A 156 -4.40 7.77 15.84
N LEU A 157 -3.89 7.25 14.71
CA LEU A 157 -3.75 7.99 13.46
C LEU A 157 -5.00 7.94 12.57
N GLY A 158 -6.05 7.24 13.00
CA GLY A 158 -7.26 7.04 12.20
C GLY A 158 -7.04 6.13 11.00
N LEU A 159 -6.12 5.16 11.11
CA LEU A 159 -5.72 4.27 10.03
C LEU A 159 -6.09 2.81 10.34
N HIS A 160 -6.28 2.01 9.27
CA HIS A 160 -6.52 0.57 9.34
C HIS A 160 -5.70 -0.15 8.25
N SER A 161 -4.88 -1.11 8.64
CA SER A 161 -4.03 -1.86 7.72
C SER A 161 -4.86 -2.75 6.78
N ALA A 162 -4.66 -2.60 5.47
CA ALA A 162 -5.43 -3.29 4.43
C ALA A 162 -4.64 -4.39 3.73
N VAL A 163 -3.40 -4.12 3.35
CA VAL A 163 -2.51 -5.04 2.66
C VAL A 163 -1.06 -4.67 2.97
N ALA A 164 -0.16 -5.65 2.90
CA ALA A 164 1.26 -5.43 3.14
C ALA A 164 2.12 -6.05 2.03
N VAL A 165 3.39 -5.64 1.98
CA VAL A 165 4.42 -6.26 1.15
C VAL A 165 5.76 -6.25 1.88
N THR A 166 6.47 -7.36 1.87
CA THR A 166 7.88 -7.39 2.29
C THR A 166 8.78 -7.16 1.08
N LEU A 167 9.82 -6.33 1.27
CA LEU A 167 10.84 -6.01 0.28
C LEU A 167 12.20 -6.47 0.77
N GLY A 168 12.99 -7.12 -0.10
CA GLY A 168 14.31 -7.63 0.26
C GLY A 168 14.93 -8.44 -0.87
N TYR A 169 15.98 -9.15 -0.56
CA TYR A 169 16.66 -10.03 -1.50
C TYR A 169 16.31 -11.49 -1.20
N ARG A 170 16.01 -12.25 -2.26
CA ARG A 170 15.68 -13.66 -2.15
C ARG A 170 16.86 -14.46 -1.56
N ASP A 171 16.56 -15.39 -0.68
CA ASP A 171 17.47 -16.48 -0.31
C ASP A 171 17.24 -17.67 -1.25
N ALA A 172 17.88 -17.63 -2.42
CA ALA A 172 17.67 -18.65 -3.45
C ALA A 172 18.11 -20.06 -2.99
N ALA A 173 19.00 -20.16 -2.01
CA ALA A 173 19.46 -21.45 -1.49
C ALA A 173 18.40 -22.14 -0.62
N ASN A 174 17.59 -21.37 0.11
CA ASN A 174 16.56 -21.87 1.00
C ASN A 174 15.13 -21.70 0.46
N ASP A 175 14.95 -21.05 -0.70
CA ASP A 175 13.64 -20.94 -1.36
C ASP A 175 13.41 -22.12 -2.29
N TYR A 176 12.61 -23.10 -1.85
CA TYR A 176 12.25 -24.30 -2.61
C TYR A 176 11.54 -24.00 -3.95
N LEU A 177 11.02 -22.78 -4.12
CA LEU A 177 10.37 -22.32 -5.36
C LEU A 177 11.32 -21.54 -6.27
N SER A 178 12.58 -21.29 -5.87
CA SER A 178 13.50 -20.45 -6.64
C SER A 178 13.74 -20.95 -8.07
N GLY A 179 13.79 -22.27 -8.27
CA GLY A 179 13.93 -22.92 -9.59
C GLY A 179 12.60 -23.26 -10.28
N ALA A 180 11.46 -23.04 -9.63
CA ALA A 180 10.15 -23.42 -10.17
C ALA A 180 9.63 -22.39 -11.17
N LYS A 181 9.05 -22.87 -12.28
CA LYS A 181 8.37 -22.00 -13.24
C LYS A 181 7.14 -21.35 -12.61
N LYS A 182 6.99 -20.05 -12.79
CA LYS A 182 5.79 -19.32 -12.36
C LYS A 182 4.56 -19.79 -13.14
N VAL A 183 3.53 -20.21 -12.42
CA VAL A 183 2.27 -20.68 -13.02
C VAL A 183 1.25 -19.54 -13.03
N ARG A 184 0.62 -19.33 -14.16
CA ARG A 184 -0.53 -18.44 -14.37
C ARG A 184 -1.57 -19.15 -15.24
N ARG A 185 -2.82 -18.69 -15.18
CA ARG A 185 -3.85 -19.14 -16.12
C ARG A 185 -3.40 -18.82 -17.54
N ALA A 186 -3.75 -19.72 -18.48
CA ALA A 186 -3.49 -19.48 -19.89
C ALA A 186 -4.14 -18.19 -20.38
N SER A 187 -3.47 -17.47 -21.29
CA SER A 187 -3.91 -16.12 -21.72
C SER A 187 -5.32 -16.10 -22.28
N GLU A 188 -5.70 -17.10 -23.07
CA GLU A 188 -7.05 -17.28 -23.66
C GLU A 188 -8.15 -17.51 -22.62
N LYS A 189 -7.79 -17.98 -21.41
CA LYS A 189 -8.72 -18.16 -20.28
C LYS A 189 -8.78 -16.95 -19.37
N LEU A 190 -7.76 -16.09 -19.41
CA LEU A 190 -7.64 -14.92 -18.54
C LEU A 190 -8.07 -13.65 -19.25
N ILE A 191 -7.76 -13.52 -20.54
CA ILE A 191 -7.98 -12.32 -21.34
C ILE A 191 -9.10 -12.60 -22.33
N ILE A 192 -10.21 -11.87 -22.20
CA ILE A 192 -11.34 -11.92 -23.12
C ILE A 192 -11.26 -10.70 -24.03
N ARG A 193 -11.14 -10.92 -25.34
CA ARG A 193 -11.20 -9.86 -26.37
C ARG A 193 -12.60 -9.87 -27.00
N LYS A 194 -13.26 -8.73 -27.05
CA LYS A 194 -14.56 -8.52 -27.69
C LYS A 194 -14.43 -7.52 -28.81
#